data_68f898aa5c333ecbd47585a7764f7581
#
_entry.id   68f898aa5c333ecbd47585a7764f7581
#
_cell.length_a   1.000
_cell.length_b   1.000
_cell.length_c   1.000
_cell.angle_alpha   90.00
_cell.angle_beta   90.00
_cell.angle_gamma   90.00
#
_symmetry.space_group_name_H-M   'P 1'
#
loop_
_entity.id
_entity.type
_entity.pdbx_description
1 polymer ?
#
loop_
_entity_poly.entity_id
_entity_poly.type
_entity_poly.pdbx_seq_one_letter_code
_entity_poly.pdbx_strand_id
1 'polypeptide(L)' 'MPYTSRIKTLEESIRLLDDQIFHLENNGSNDNKKISDLKETKDKYNRELRTMIRAQWDDENESVDLSDDH' A
#
# COMPACT_ATOMS: atom_id res chain seq x y z
N MET A 1 10.08 -13.75 -8.43
CA MET A 1 10.42 -12.34 -8.29
C MET A 1 10.13 -11.84 -6.89
N PRO A 2 11.13 -11.34 -6.23
CA PRO A 2 10.93 -10.91 -4.85
C PRO A 2 9.96 -9.74 -4.72
N TYR A 3 9.97 -8.82 -5.66
CA TYR A 3 9.07 -7.68 -5.57
C TYR A 3 7.61 -8.08 -5.75
N THR A 4 7.36 -9.02 -6.64
CA THR A 4 5.99 -9.44 -6.91
C THR A 4 5.34 -10.03 -5.66
N SER A 5 6.08 -10.86 -4.96
CA SER A 5 5.57 -11.50 -3.75
C SER A 5 5.30 -10.46 -2.67
N ARG A 6 6.22 -9.52 -2.51
CA ARG A 6 6.08 -8.49 -1.51
C ARG A 6 4.90 -7.57 -1.82
N ILE A 7 4.78 -7.20 -3.09
CA ILE A 7 3.70 -6.34 -3.53
C ILE A 7 2.35 -7.01 -3.25
N LYS A 8 2.26 -8.29 -3.56
CA LYS A 8 1.02 -9.01 -3.34
C LYS A 8 0.67 -9.07 -1.85
N THR A 9 1.67 -9.28 -1.01
CA THR A 9 1.45 -9.31 0.43
C THR A 9 0.97 -7.96 0.93
N LEU A 10 1.58 -6.89 0.43
CA LEU A 10 1.19 -5.54 0.83
C LEU A 10 -0.23 -5.22 0.38
N GLU A 11 -0.57 -5.59 -0.84
CA GLU A 11 -1.91 -5.37 -1.35
C GLU A 11 -2.95 -6.08 -0.51
N GLU A 12 -2.65 -7.29 -0.11
CA GLU A 12 -3.56 -8.08 0.71
C GLU A 12 -3.71 -7.46 2.09
N SER A 13 -2.61 -6.99 2.67
CA SER A 13 -2.65 -6.34 3.96
C SER A 13 -3.47 -5.07 3.92
N ILE A 14 -3.29 -4.29 2.85
CA ILE A 14 -4.07 -3.06 2.69
C ILE A 14 -5.54 -3.37 2.57
N ARG A 15 -5.87 -4.41 1.83
CA ARG A 15 -7.26 -4.81 1.67
C ARG A 15 -7.88 -5.20 2.99
N LEU A 16 -7.15 -5.94 3.82
CA LEU A 16 -7.64 -6.34 5.11
C LEU A 16 -7.84 -5.14 6.04
N LEU A 17 -6.92 -4.20 5.99
CA LEU A 17 -7.03 -3.00 6.79
C LEU A 17 -8.24 -2.17 6.36
N ASP A 18 -8.42 -2.05 5.05
CA ASP A 18 -9.54 -1.31 4.52
C ASP A 18 -10.86 -1.95 4.96
N ASP A 19 -10.91 -3.26 4.93
CA ASP A 19 -12.10 -4.00 5.34
C ASP A 19 -12.39 -3.77 6.83
N GLN A 20 -11.36 -3.77 7.65
CA GLN A 20 -11.53 -3.52 9.08
C GLN A 20 -12.03 -2.11 9.33
N ILE A 21 -11.48 -1.14 8.61
CA ILE A 21 -11.92 0.24 8.75
C ILE A 21 -13.39 0.35 8.37
N PHE A 22 -13.74 -0.28 7.28
CA PHE A 22 -15.12 -0.27 6.79
C PHE A 22 -16.07 -0.84 7.83
N HIS A 23 -15.71 -1.96 8.43
CA HIS A 23 -16.55 -2.59 9.43
C HIS A 23 -16.71 -1.72 10.67
N LEU A 24 -15.63 -1.10 11.11
CA LEU A 24 -15.68 -0.24 12.26
C LEU A 24 -16.57 0.97 12.04
N GLU A 25 -16.46 1.54 10.84
CA GLU A 25 -17.26 2.71 10.53
C GLU A 25 -18.73 2.38 10.38
N ASN A 26 -19.03 1.22 9.82
CA ASN A 26 -20.42 0.83 9.58
C ASN A 26 -21.11 0.27 10.81
N ASN A 27 -20.36 -0.23 11.75
CA ASN A 27 -20.97 -0.77 12.96
C ASN A 27 -21.33 0.29 13.98
N GLY A 28 -21.14 1.54 13.61
CA GLY A 28 -21.44 2.60 14.54
C GLY A 28 -20.46 2.68 15.68
N SER A 29 -19.33 2.04 15.51
CA SER A 29 -18.30 2.08 16.53
C SER A 29 -17.72 3.48 16.59
N ASN A 30 -17.64 4.04 17.77
CA ASN A 30 -17.10 5.38 17.93
C ASN A 30 -15.62 5.35 18.28
N ASP A 31 -14.97 4.27 17.97
CA ASP A 31 -13.56 4.13 18.29
C ASP A 31 -12.71 4.84 17.25
N ASN A 32 -12.78 6.16 17.30
CA ASN A 32 -12.06 6.98 16.33
C ASN A 32 -10.56 6.75 16.37
N LYS A 33 -10.05 6.47 17.55
CA LYS A 33 -8.63 6.23 17.70
C LYS A 33 -8.20 4.98 16.96
N LYS A 34 -8.99 3.92 17.09
CA LYS A 34 -8.69 2.68 16.41
C LYS A 34 -8.78 2.84 14.90
N ILE A 35 -9.81 3.54 14.46
CA ILE A 35 -9.98 3.80 13.03
C ILE A 35 -8.81 4.63 12.51
N SER A 36 -8.41 5.63 13.27
CA SER A 36 -7.30 6.48 12.89
C SER A 36 -6.01 5.68 12.81
N ASP A 37 -5.79 4.79 13.76
CA ASP A 37 -4.61 3.95 13.75
C ASP A 37 -4.58 3.03 12.54
N LEU A 38 -5.73 2.47 12.20
CA LEU A 38 -5.82 1.60 11.04
C LEU A 38 -5.57 2.36 9.75
N LYS A 39 -6.10 3.56 9.66
CA LYS A 39 -5.88 4.40 8.49
C LYS A 39 -4.42 4.78 8.35
N GLU A 40 -3.78 5.04 9.45
CA GLU A 40 -2.38 5.39 9.45
C GLU A 40 -1.53 4.21 9.00
N THR A 41 -1.85 3.02 9.51
CA THR A 41 -1.15 1.81 9.10
C THR A 41 -1.37 1.54 7.62
N LYS A 42 -2.60 1.73 7.16
CA LYS A 42 -2.92 1.55 5.75
C LYS A 42 -2.12 2.51 4.88
N ASP A 43 -2.02 3.75 5.30
CA ASP A 43 -1.27 4.74 4.56
C ASP A 43 0.20 4.36 4.48
N LYS A 44 0.74 3.83 5.56
CA LYS A 44 2.12 3.39 5.61
C LYS A 44 2.35 2.25 4.61
N TYR A 45 1.44 1.30 4.58
CA TYR A 45 1.54 0.19 3.64
C TYR A 45 1.38 0.67 2.20
N ASN A 46 0.51 1.65 1.98
CA ASN A 46 0.33 2.21 0.64
C ASN A 46 1.61 2.85 0.14
N ARG A 47 2.31 3.54 1.02
CA ARG A 47 3.58 4.14 0.64
C ARG A 47 4.61 3.08 0.31
N GLU A 48 4.65 2.05 1.12
CA GLU A 48 5.59 0.96 0.91
C GLU A 48 5.28 0.25 -0.40
N LEU A 49 4.01 0.02 -0.65
CA LEU A 49 3.58 -0.62 -1.88
C LEU A 49 3.98 0.20 -3.10
N ARG A 50 3.74 1.49 -3.02
CA ARG A 50 4.09 2.38 -4.11
C ARG A 50 5.59 2.36 -4.38
N THR A 51 6.38 2.35 -3.32
CA THR A 51 7.83 2.29 -3.44
C THR A 51 8.27 0.98 -4.09
N MET A 52 7.63 -0.11 -3.71
CA MET A 52 7.94 -1.42 -4.27
C MET A 52 7.60 -1.50 -5.75
N ILE A 53 6.43 -0.99 -6.10
CA ILE A 53 6.01 -1.00 -7.49
C ILE A 53 6.97 -0.18 -8.34
N ARG A 54 7.36 0.97 -7.82
CA ARG A 54 8.29 1.83 -8.54
C ARG A 54 9.65 1.16 -8.69
N ALA A 55 10.11 0.50 -7.66
CA ALA A 55 11.39 -0.19 -7.69
C ALA A 55 11.37 -1.30 -8.72
N GLN A 56 10.29 -2.05 -8.75
CA GLN A 56 10.14 -3.13 -9.72
C GLN A 56 10.10 -2.56 -11.14
N TRP A 57 9.37 -1.49 -11.32
CA TRP A 57 9.24 -0.87 -12.61
C TRP A 57 10.59 -0.35 -13.10
N ASP A 58 11.34 0.30 -12.23
CA ASP A 58 12.67 0.81 -12.58
C ASP A 58 13.61 -0.33 -12.97
N ASP A 59 13.51 -1.42 -12.25
CA ASP A 59 14.37 -2.56 -12.52
C ASP A 59 14.08 -3.16 -13.88
N GLU A 60 12.81 -3.23 -14.23
CA GLU A 60 12.42 -3.81 -15.51
C GLU A 60 12.66 -2.86 -16.67
N ASN A 61 12.64 -1.57 -16.40
CA ASN A 61 12.75 -0.57 -17.45
C ASN A 61 14.02 0.25 -17.34
N GLU A 62 15.04 -0.31 -16.77
CA GLU A 62 16.24 0.46 -16.57
C GLU A 62 16.86 0.91 -17.89
N SER A 63 16.67 0.17 -18.93
CA SER A 63 17.22 0.56 -20.22
C SER A 63 16.48 1.72 -20.84
N VAL A 64 15.30 2.00 -20.35
CA VAL A 64 14.48 3.07 -20.88
C VAL A 64 14.77 4.37 -20.24
N ASP A 65 15.52 4.32 -19.28
CA ASP A 65 15.80 5.43 -18.60
C ASP A 65 16.21 6.64 -19.25
N LEU A 66 16.29 6.94 -19.92
CA LEU A 66 16.44 8.09 -20.37
C LEU A 66 15.79 9.17 -20.15
N SER A 67 15.58 9.31 -19.96
CA SER A 67 14.99 10.12 -19.80
C SER A 67 14.55 10.96 -19.48
N ASP A 68 14.63 11.05 -19.44
CA ASP A 68 14.08 11.77 -19.13
C ASP A 68 13.99 12.64 -18.65
N ASP A 69 14.23 12.80 -18.63
CA ASP A 69 13.97 13.54 -18.11
C ASP A 69 13.92 14.46 -18.00
N HIS A 70 14.00 14.73 -18.23
CA HIS A 70 13.77 15.59 -18.09
C HIS A 70 13.84 16.14 -17.79
#